data_2f0a457a8ec8a6d0dadcf14bde9b5a58
#
_entry.id   2f0a457a8ec8a6d0dadcf14bde9b5a58
#
_cell.length_a   1.000
_cell.length_b   1.000
_cell.length_c   1.000
_cell.angle_alpha   90.00
_cell.angle_beta   90.00
_cell.angle_gamma   90.00
#
_symmetry.space_group_name_H-M   'P 1'
#
loop_
_entity.id
_entity.type
_entity.pdbx_description
1 polymer ?
#
loop_
_entity_poly.entity_id
_entity_poly.type
_entity_poly.pdbx_seq_one_letter_code
_entity_poly.pdbx_strand_id
1 'polypeptide(L)'
;MMMHNIIEIKWRIQYILIGILSNILICYYYKNNFINICLQPLKTNMGNGGMTVEWGDILISTSIPEVFIVTLVTIMKYSLIIIIPIVYYNILVYMKSGLYQNEYKEFKQILFISFIFYIFGIVITCAYILPFGLTFFINEIINMHIVFTPQLSSYLVFIGDILLYTLIGFQILNQSCNPGINFA
;
A
#
# COMPACT_ATOMS: atom_id res chain seq x y z
N MET A 1 30.39 22.83 7.38
CA MET A 1 29.05 22.81 6.77
C MET A 1 28.67 21.43 6.27
N MET A 2 29.45 20.74 5.43
CA MET A 2 29.13 19.36 4.93
C MET A 2 28.95 18.31 6.05
N MET A 3 29.79 18.29 7.09
CA MET A 3 29.65 17.30 8.18
C MET A 3 28.35 17.43 8.96
N HIS A 4 27.83 18.64 9.15
CA HIS A 4 26.58 18.87 9.87
C HIS A 4 25.39 18.27 9.09
N ASN A 5 25.38 18.47 7.76
CA ASN A 5 24.32 17.93 6.90
C ASN A 5 24.33 16.38 6.87
N ILE A 6 25.52 15.76 6.88
CA ILE A 6 25.64 14.28 6.91
C ILE A 6 25.12 13.70 8.24
N ILE A 7 25.40 14.37 9.36
CA ILE A 7 24.92 13.98 10.68
C ILE A 7 23.40 14.09 10.74
N GLU A 8 22.83 15.17 10.19
CA GLU A 8 21.38 15.36 10.15
C GLU A 8 20.68 14.30 9.31
N ILE A 9 21.21 13.97 8.13
CA ILE A 9 20.68 12.87 7.28
C ILE A 9 20.70 11.54 8.03
N LYS A 10 21.80 11.22 8.73
CA LYS A 10 21.93 9.98 9.50
C LYS A 10 20.84 9.86 10.57
N TRP A 11 20.60 10.92 11.34
CA TRP A 11 19.55 10.94 12.36
C TRP A 11 18.15 10.76 11.76
N ARG A 12 17.87 11.39 10.62
CA ARG A 12 16.57 11.27 9.93
C ARG A 12 16.33 9.87 9.39
N ILE A 13 17.36 9.24 8.81
CA ILE A 13 17.29 7.84 8.36
C ILE A 13 17.02 6.92 9.56
N GLN A 14 17.63 7.16 10.71
CA GLN A 14 17.35 6.38 11.92
C GLN A 14 15.89 6.53 12.37
N TYR A 15 15.30 7.73 12.33
CA TYR A 15 13.89 7.92 12.65
C TYR A 15 12.97 7.18 11.69
N ILE A 16 13.28 7.17 10.40
CA ILE A 16 12.52 6.41 9.40
C ILE A 16 12.62 4.91 9.68
N LEU A 17 13.82 4.40 9.97
CA LEU A 17 14.03 2.98 10.29
C LEU A 17 13.28 2.54 11.56
N ILE A 18 13.33 3.35 12.62
CA ILE A 18 12.57 3.10 13.85
C ILE A 18 11.06 3.12 13.54
N GLY A 19 10.60 4.06 12.71
CA GLY A 19 9.21 4.13 12.26
C GLY A 19 8.78 2.88 11.49
N ILE A 20 9.61 2.36 10.59
CA ILE A 20 9.33 1.12 9.86
C ILE A 20 9.22 -0.06 10.83
N LEU A 21 10.19 -0.23 11.74
CA LEU A 21 10.17 -1.32 12.71
C LEU A 21 8.94 -1.28 13.61
N SER A 22 8.62 -0.10 14.15
CA SER A 22 7.41 0.10 14.96
C SER A 22 6.15 -0.25 14.19
N ASN A 23 6.06 0.19 12.93
CA ASN A 23 4.90 -0.06 12.08
C ASN A 23 4.73 -1.56 11.73
N ILE A 24 5.83 -2.27 11.46
CA ILE A 24 5.81 -3.73 11.24
C ILE A 24 5.26 -4.45 12.47
N LEU A 25 5.69 -4.06 13.68
CA LEU A 25 5.21 -4.65 14.93
C LEU A 25 3.71 -4.41 15.13
N ILE A 26 3.23 -3.20 14.86
CA ILE A 26 1.80 -2.85 14.95
C ILE A 26 1.00 -3.68 13.92
N CYS A 27 1.45 -3.73 12.66
CA CYS A 27 0.77 -4.51 11.62
C CYS A 27 0.75 -6.01 11.95
N TYR A 28 1.82 -6.54 12.55
CA TYR A 28 1.86 -7.93 12.99
C TYR A 28 0.87 -8.21 14.14
N TYR A 29 0.74 -7.29 15.09
CA TYR A 29 -0.24 -7.42 16.17
C TYR A 29 -1.68 -7.44 15.64
N TYR A 30 -1.99 -6.60 14.66
CA TYR A 30 -3.33 -6.50 14.05
C TYR A 30 -3.49 -7.35 12.78
N LYS A 31 -2.65 -8.37 12.56
CA LYS A 31 -2.61 -9.19 11.32
C LYS A 31 -3.97 -9.73 10.90
N ASN A 32 -4.76 -10.22 11.86
CA ASN A 32 -6.07 -10.81 11.58
C ASN A 32 -7.06 -9.77 11.03
N ASN A 33 -7.02 -8.54 11.56
CA ASN A 33 -7.86 -7.45 11.07
C ASN A 33 -7.46 -7.03 9.64
N PHE A 34 -6.15 -6.96 9.37
CA PHE A 34 -5.65 -6.67 8.02
C PHE A 34 -6.06 -7.75 7.01
N ILE A 35 -5.89 -9.01 7.36
CA ILE A 35 -6.31 -10.12 6.51
C ILE A 35 -7.82 -10.07 6.25
N ASN A 36 -8.63 -9.81 7.28
CA ASN A 36 -10.07 -9.68 7.12
C ASN A 36 -10.48 -8.54 6.17
N ILE A 37 -9.81 -7.38 6.27
CA ILE A 37 -10.04 -6.24 5.36
C ILE A 37 -9.68 -6.63 3.91
N CYS A 38 -8.57 -7.34 3.71
CA CYS A 38 -8.15 -7.80 2.38
C CYS A 38 -9.12 -8.83 1.79
N LEU A 39 -9.73 -9.65 2.62
CA LEU A 39 -10.67 -10.68 2.20
C LEU A 39 -12.10 -10.15 1.99
N GLN A 40 -12.40 -8.94 2.49
CA GLN A 40 -13.74 -8.34 2.37
C GLN A 40 -14.22 -8.22 0.91
N PRO A 41 -13.43 -7.76 -0.08
CA PRO A 41 -13.89 -7.69 -1.47
C PRO A 41 -14.17 -9.06 -2.10
N LEU A 42 -13.51 -10.12 -1.64
CA LEU A 42 -13.83 -11.48 -2.09
C LEU A 42 -15.20 -11.94 -1.58
N LYS A 43 -15.51 -11.66 -0.30
CA LYS A 43 -16.84 -11.97 0.28
C LYS A 43 -17.98 -11.28 -0.43
N THR A 44 -17.84 -10.00 -0.73
CA THR A 44 -18.89 -9.23 -1.42
C THR A 44 -19.18 -9.78 -2.80
N ASN A 45 -18.17 -10.25 -3.51
CA ASN A 45 -18.33 -10.81 -4.86
C ASN A 45 -18.88 -12.24 -4.85
N MET A 46 -18.52 -13.07 -3.87
CA MET A 46 -19.03 -14.44 -3.76
C MET A 46 -20.38 -14.51 -3.00
N GLY A 47 -20.63 -13.57 -2.08
CA GLY A 47 -21.85 -13.55 -1.23
C GLY A 47 -23.11 -13.07 -1.94
N ASN A 48 -23.04 -12.54 -3.17
CA ASN A 48 -24.22 -12.17 -3.96
C ASN A 48 -25.09 -13.37 -4.33
N GLY A 49 -24.67 -14.60 -4.02
CA GLY A 49 -25.45 -15.83 -4.16
C GLY A 49 -26.24 -16.26 -2.92
N GLY A 50 -26.31 -15.43 -1.85
CA GLY A 50 -27.16 -15.70 -0.67
C GLY A 50 -26.58 -16.68 0.35
N MET A 51 -25.32 -17.11 0.22
CA MET A 51 -24.65 -17.96 1.21
C MET A 51 -23.76 -17.12 2.14
N THR A 52 -23.96 -17.26 3.45
CA THR A 52 -22.98 -16.83 4.46
C THR A 52 -21.80 -17.77 4.42
N VAL A 53 -20.79 -17.44 3.61
CA VAL A 53 -19.63 -18.31 3.40
C VAL A 53 -18.60 -17.98 4.48
N GLU A 54 -18.21 -18.97 5.28
CA GLU A 54 -17.10 -18.85 6.23
C GLU A 54 -15.75 -18.96 5.50
N TRP A 55 -14.70 -18.37 6.08
CA TRP A 55 -13.38 -18.30 5.42
C TRP A 55 -12.76 -19.66 5.11
N GLY A 56 -13.07 -20.67 5.94
CA GLY A 56 -12.58 -22.05 5.77
C GLY A 56 -13.12 -22.75 4.54
N ASP A 57 -14.24 -22.30 4.00
CA ASP A 57 -14.90 -22.91 2.85
C ASP A 57 -14.42 -22.38 1.51
N ILE A 58 -13.82 -21.16 1.50
CA ILE A 58 -13.43 -20.45 0.26
C ILE A 58 -11.96 -20.63 -0.05
N LEU A 59 -11.10 -20.61 0.97
CA LEU A 59 -9.65 -20.52 0.79
C LEU A 59 -8.94 -21.78 1.21
N ILE A 60 -8.14 -22.33 0.32
CA ILE A 60 -7.33 -23.52 0.58
C ILE A 60 -5.89 -23.07 0.87
N SER A 61 -5.31 -23.60 1.95
CA SER A 61 -3.87 -23.51 2.22
C SER A 61 -3.21 -24.85 1.93
N THR A 62 -2.15 -24.86 1.14
CA THR A 62 -1.47 -26.09 0.74
C THR A 62 -0.48 -26.58 1.79
N SER A 63 0.07 -25.66 2.60
CA SER A 63 1.02 -26.01 3.65
C SER A 63 0.99 -25.01 4.81
N ILE A 64 1.27 -25.49 6.03
CA ILE A 64 1.31 -24.67 7.25
C ILE A 64 2.35 -23.54 7.15
N PRO A 65 3.62 -23.78 6.72
CA PRO A 65 4.62 -22.71 6.63
C PRO A 65 4.30 -21.67 5.56
N GLU A 66 3.56 -22.04 4.51
CA GLU A 66 3.14 -21.12 3.45
C GLU A 66 2.28 -19.98 4.00
N VAL A 67 1.27 -20.31 4.80
CA VAL A 67 0.38 -19.32 5.43
C VAL A 67 1.17 -18.32 6.28
N PHE A 68 2.15 -18.81 7.05
CA PHE A 68 2.99 -17.97 7.89
C PHE A 68 3.85 -17.01 7.06
N ILE A 69 4.56 -17.54 6.05
CA ILE A 69 5.43 -16.75 5.17
C ILE A 69 4.64 -15.67 4.44
N VAL A 70 3.50 -16.05 3.84
CA VAL A 70 2.64 -15.12 3.10
C VAL A 70 2.08 -14.02 4.01
N THR A 71 1.67 -14.38 5.21
CA THR A 71 1.21 -13.40 6.20
C THR A 71 2.31 -12.39 6.52
N LEU A 72 3.56 -12.82 6.74
CA LEU A 72 4.68 -11.93 6.98
C LEU A 72 4.97 -11.01 5.78
N VAL A 73 5.01 -11.56 4.57
CA VAL A 73 5.23 -10.78 3.33
C VAL A 73 4.13 -9.72 3.15
N THR A 74 2.90 -10.10 3.39
CA THR A 74 1.74 -9.20 3.30
C THR A 74 1.83 -8.07 4.32
N ILE A 75 2.18 -8.38 5.57
CA ILE A 75 2.41 -7.38 6.63
C ILE A 75 3.52 -6.41 6.24
N MET A 76 4.64 -6.90 5.68
CA MET A 76 5.72 -6.05 5.20
C MET A 76 5.26 -5.10 4.10
N LYS A 77 4.50 -5.57 3.11
CA LYS A 77 3.94 -4.73 2.03
C LYS A 77 3.04 -3.63 2.59
N TYR A 78 2.12 -3.95 3.49
CA TYR A 78 1.23 -2.95 4.10
C TYR A 78 1.97 -1.97 5.00
N SER A 79 2.98 -2.42 5.74
CA SER A 79 3.79 -1.52 6.56
C SER A 79 4.55 -0.50 5.70
N LEU A 80 5.04 -0.90 4.52
CA LEU A 80 5.65 0.03 3.55
C LEU A 80 4.65 1.08 3.05
N ILE A 81 3.41 0.67 2.79
CA ILE A 81 2.35 1.60 2.39
C ILE A 81 2.07 2.60 3.52
N ILE A 82 1.90 2.16 4.75
CA ILE A 82 1.56 3.04 5.88
C ILE A 82 2.70 4.01 6.23
N ILE A 83 3.97 3.65 6.02
CA ILE A 83 5.12 4.50 6.35
C ILE A 83 5.30 5.70 5.40
N ILE A 84 4.75 5.67 4.19
CA ILE A 84 4.92 6.71 3.18
C ILE A 84 4.61 8.13 3.70
N PRO A 85 3.54 8.39 4.45
CA PRO A 85 3.29 9.72 5.03
C PRO A 85 4.41 10.22 5.94
N ILE A 86 5.02 9.32 6.72
CA ILE A 86 6.13 9.65 7.62
C ILE A 86 7.37 10.00 6.80
N VAL A 87 7.61 9.29 5.70
CA VAL A 87 8.71 9.59 4.77
C VAL A 87 8.51 10.97 4.15
N TYR A 88 7.31 11.31 3.66
CA TYR A 88 7.01 12.65 3.13
C TYR A 88 7.28 13.75 4.14
N TYR A 89 6.86 13.57 5.39
CA TYR A 89 7.14 14.52 6.46
C TYR A 89 8.64 14.70 6.70
N ASN A 90 9.41 13.62 6.77
CA ASN A 90 10.86 13.69 6.98
C ASN A 90 11.59 14.39 5.82
N ILE A 91 11.15 14.17 4.58
CA ILE A 91 11.68 14.87 3.39
C ILE A 91 11.39 16.37 3.50
N LEU A 92 10.16 16.76 3.84
CA LEU A 92 9.79 18.18 4.04
C LEU A 92 10.69 18.88 5.06
N VAL A 93 10.90 18.25 6.21
CA VAL A 93 11.70 18.86 7.30
C VAL A 93 13.18 18.95 6.89
N TYR A 94 13.69 17.97 6.13
CA TYR A 94 15.06 18.00 5.62
C TYR A 94 15.27 19.14 4.61
N MET A 95 14.37 19.27 3.65
CA MET A 95 14.49 20.30 2.59
C MET A 95 14.32 21.72 3.13
N LYS A 96 13.62 21.90 4.26
CA LYS A 96 13.45 23.20 4.90
C LYS A 96 14.77 23.87 5.27
N SER A 97 15.79 23.10 5.64
CA SER A 97 17.11 23.65 6.03
C SER A 97 17.96 24.10 4.85
N GLY A 98 17.64 23.67 3.62
CA GLY A 98 18.45 23.94 2.44
C GLY A 98 17.83 24.88 1.40
N LEU A 99 16.52 25.15 1.45
CA LEU A 99 15.80 25.95 0.46
C LEU A 99 15.54 27.39 0.95
N TYR A 100 15.50 28.34 0.00
CA TYR A 100 15.00 29.68 0.26
C TYR A 100 13.50 29.66 0.60
N GLN A 101 13.03 30.73 1.30
CA GLN A 101 11.64 30.75 1.81
C GLN A 101 10.57 30.62 0.70
N ASN A 102 10.81 31.14 -0.49
CA ASN A 102 9.88 31.07 -1.61
C ASN A 102 9.86 29.65 -2.21
N GLU A 103 11.03 29.06 -2.45
CA GLU A 103 11.18 27.68 -2.96
C GLU A 103 10.59 26.65 -1.98
N TYR A 104 10.78 26.87 -0.67
CA TYR A 104 10.19 26.00 0.35
C TYR A 104 8.66 26.02 0.33
N LYS A 105 8.02 27.15 0.05
CA LYS A 105 6.56 27.23 -0.07
C LYS A 105 6.06 26.40 -1.26
N GLU A 106 6.69 26.54 -2.41
CA GLU A 106 6.34 25.76 -3.61
C GLU A 106 6.56 24.26 -3.38
N PHE A 107 7.70 23.88 -2.84
CA PHE A 107 8.01 22.49 -2.53
C PHE A 107 7.03 21.88 -1.52
N LYS A 108 6.64 22.62 -0.49
CA LYS A 108 5.62 22.19 0.48
C LYS A 108 4.26 21.98 -0.18
N GLN A 109 3.84 22.84 -1.11
CA GLN A 109 2.58 22.68 -1.84
C GLN A 109 2.60 21.41 -2.69
N ILE A 110 3.68 21.16 -3.41
CA ILE A 110 3.84 19.96 -4.24
C ILE A 110 3.76 18.68 -3.40
N LEU A 111 4.47 18.62 -2.26
CA LEU A 111 4.40 17.47 -1.37
C LEU A 111 3.03 17.29 -0.74
N PHE A 112 2.33 18.38 -0.42
CA PHE A 112 0.97 18.31 0.12
C PHE A 112 -0.02 17.75 -0.93
N ILE A 113 0.08 18.20 -2.17
CA ILE A 113 -0.71 17.67 -3.29
C ILE A 113 -0.39 16.19 -3.50
N SER A 114 0.91 15.82 -3.51
CA SER A 114 1.34 14.41 -3.63
C SER A 114 0.77 13.52 -2.52
N PHE A 115 0.68 14.03 -1.30
CA PHE A 115 0.07 13.32 -0.18
C PHE A 115 -1.45 13.13 -0.37
N ILE A 116 -2.15 14.13 -0.87
CA ILE A 116 -3.59 14.02 -1.20
C ILE A 116 -3.80 12.95 -2.28
N PHE A 117 -3.01 12.98 -3.36
CA PHE A 117 -3.07 11.96 -4.43
C PHE A 117 -2.77 10.56 -3.89
N TYR A 118 -1.88 10.45 -2.90
CA TYR A 118 -1.59 9.18 -2.26
C TYR A 118 -2.81 8.61 -1.52
N ILE A 119 -3.48 9.42 -0.69
CA ILE A 119 -4.69 8.98 0.02
C ILE A 119 -5.81 8.63 -0.98
N PHE A 120 -5.99 9.46 -2.00
CA PHE A 120 -6.98 9.24 -3.05
C PHE A 120 -6.70 7.94 -3.82
N GLY A 121 -5.44 7.65 -4.10
CA GLY A 121 -5.01 6.39 -4.70
C GLY A 121 -5.38 5.16 -3.87
N ILE A 122 -5.18 5.20 -2.54
CA ILE A 122 -5.60 4.11 -1.65
C ILE A 122 -7.12 3.89 -1.72
N VAL A 123 -7.90 4.96 -1.60
CA VAL A 123 -9.36 4.90 -1.60
C VAL A 123 -9.88 4.33 -2.92
N ILE A 124 -9.40 4.82 -4.06
CA ILE A 124 -9.81 4.33 -5.39
C ILE A 124 -9.42 2.86 -5.57
N THR A 125 -8.22 2.48 -5.14
CA THR A 125 -7.78 1.09 -5.27
C THR A 125 -8.67 0.15 -4.48
N CYS A 126 -8.96 0.47 -3.23
CA CYS A 126 -9.79 -0.37 -2.37
C CYS A 126 -11.27 -0.38 -2.77
N ALA A 127 -11.82 0.77 -3.20
CA ALA A 127 -13.24 0.90 -3.50
C ALA A 127 -13.63 0.44 -4.91
N TYR A 128 -12.74 0.60 -5.89
CA TYR A 128 -13.06 0.36 -7.30
C TYR A 128 -12.15 -0.67 -7.95
N ILE A 129 -10.83 -0.52 -7.88
CA ILE A 129 -9.89 -1.34 -8.65
C ILE A 129 -9.90 -2.79 -8.15
N LEU A 130 -9.85 -3.01 -6.85
CA LEU A 130 -9.88 -4.36 -6.27
C LEU A 130 -11.19 -5.10 -6.55
N PRO A 131 -12.38 -4.57 -6.23
CA PRO A 131 -13.62 -5.29 -6.50
C PRO A 131 -13.85 -5.49 -8.00
N PHE A 132 -13.54 -4.51 -8.86
CA PHE A 132 -13.67 -4.63 -10.30
C PHE A 132 -12.73 -5.73 -10.86
N GLY A 133 -11.46 -5.73 -10.46
CA GLY A 133 -10.51 -6.76 -10.88
C GLY A 133 -10.94 -8.16 -10.45
N LEU A 134 -11.42 -8.32 -9.22
CA LEU A 134 -11.89 -9.61 -8.73
C LEU A 134 -13.15 -10.09 -9.46
N THR A 135 -14.12 -9.23 -9.70
CA THR A 135 -15.32 -9.60 -10.48
C THR A 135 -14.97 -10.02 -11.90
N PHE A 136 -14.02 -9.33 -12.53
CA PHE A 136 -13.55 -9.70 -13.86
C PHE A 136 -12.95 -11.12 -13.87
N PHE A 137 -12.02 -11.44 -12.97
CA PHE A 137 -11.39 -12.75 -12.90
C PHE A 137 -12.38 -13.87 -12.53
N ILE A 138 -13.29 -13.61 -11.60
CA ILE A 138 -14.31 -14.59 -11.21
C ILE A 138 -15.25 -14.91 -12.38
N ASN A 139 -15.68 -13.91 -13.13
CA ASN A 139 -16.54 -14.10 -14.30
C ASN A 139 -15.84 -14.92 -15.39
N GLU A 140 -14.56 -14.67 -15.66
CA GLU A 140 -13.80 -15.47 -16.62
C GLU A 140 -13.69 -16.94 -16.20
N ILE A 141 -13.47 -17.23 -14.91
CA ILE A 141 -13.39 -18.59 -14.38
C ILE A 141 -14.73 -19.30 -14.49
N ILE A 142 -15.84 -18.62 -14.19
CA ILE A 142 -17.19 -19.17 -14.31
C ILE A 142 -17.49 -19.51 -15.77
N ASN A 143 -17.12 -18.65 -16.71
CA ASN A 143 -17.30 -18.89 -18.14
C ASN A 143 -16.56 -20.14 -18.64
N MET A 144 -15.41 -20.46 -18.02
CA MET A 144 -14.62 -21.64 -18.35
C MET A 144 -15.12 -22.92 -17.66
N HIS A 145 -16.20 -22.87 -16.85
CA HIS A 145 -16.73 -23.98 -16.06
C HIS A 145 -15.68 -24.63 -15.10
N ILE A 146 -14.72 -23.84 -14.60
CA ILE A 146 -13.68 -24.32 -13.68
C ILE A 146 -14.16 -24.08 -12.24
N VAL A 147 -13.94 -25.08 -11.36
CA VAL A 147 -14.20 -24.90 -9.92
C VAL A 147 -13.16 -23.95 -9.34
N PHE A 148 -13.61 -22.80 -8.86
CA PHE A 148 -12.74 -21.78 -8.27
C PHE A 148 -12.44 -22.12 -6.82
N THR A 149 -11.21 -22.53 -6.55
CA THR A 149 -10.67 -22.76 -5.21
C THR A 149 -9.42 -21.90 -5.01
N PRO A 150 -9.56 -20.61 -4.63
CA PRO A 150 -8.41 -19.72 -4.52
C PRO A 150 -7.49 -20.14 -3.37
N GLN A 151 -6.18 -20.15 -3.63
CA GLN A 151 -5.18 -20.27 -2.59
C GLN A 151 -5.06 -18.96 -1.82
N LEU A 152 -5.03 -19.02 -0.49
CA LEU A 152 -4.85 -17.85 0.38
C LEU A 152 -3.58 -17.07 0.04
N SER A 153 -2.48 -17.79 -0.22
CA SER A 153 -1.18 -17.21 -0.56
C SER A 153 -1.22 -16.37 -1.83
N SER A 154 -1.70 -16.95 -2.91
CA SER A 154 -1.78 -16.28 -4.22
C SER A 154 -2.69 -15.06 -4.17
N TYR A 155 -3.81 -15.16 -3.45
CA TYR A 155 -4.77 -14.09 -3.29
C TYR A 155 -4.21 -12.89 -2.52
N LEU A 156 -3.58 -13.11 -1.36
CA LEU A 156 -3.00 -12.03 -0.54
C LEU A 156 -1.83 -11.32 -1.25
N VAL A 157 -0.99 -12.09 -1.96
CA VAL A 157 0.10 -11.51 -2.77
C VAL A 157 -0.49 -10.64 -3.87
N PHE A 158 -1.47 -11.13 -4.60
CA PHE A 158 -2.14 -10.41 -5.69
C PHE A 158 -2.74 -9.06 -5.23
N ILE A 159 -3.48 -9.04 -4.12
CA ILE A 159 -4.03 -7.79 -3.58
C ILE A 159 -2.91 -6.81 -3.18
N GLY A 160 -1.88 -7.31 -2.50
CA GLY A 160 -0.75 -6.48 -2.09
C GLY A 160 -0.02 -5.86 -3.29
N ASP A 161 0.12 -6.61 -4.38
CA ASP A 161 0.77 -6.13 -5.61
C ASP A 161 -0.08 -5.10 -6.34
N ILE A 162 -1.39 -5.33 -6.48
CA ILE A 162 -2.31 -4.33 -7.06
C ILE A 162 -2.23 -3.02 -6.28
N LEU A 163 -2.29 -3.07 -4.94
CA LEU A 163 -2.18 -1.88 -4.10
C LEU A 163 -0.88 -1.13 -4.33
N LEU A 164 0.26 -1.81 -4.35
CA LEU A 164 1.55 -1.18 -4.59
C LEU A 164 1.65 -0.57 -5.98
N TYR A 165 1.28 -1.29 -7.04
CA TYR A 165 1.38 -0.80 -8.42
C TYR A 165 0.46 0.39 -8.67
N THR A 166 -0.76 0.36 -8.16
CA THR A 166 -1.70 1.47 -8.32
C THR A 166 -1.21 2.72 -7.58
N LEU A 167 -0.69 2.59 -6.37
CA LEU A 167 -0.12 3.71 -5.62
C LEU A 167 1.07 4.35 -6.34
N ILE A 168 1.98 3.53 -6.87
CA ILE A 168 3.11 4.02 -7.68
C ILE A 168 2.58 4.74 -8.93
N GLY A 169 1.60 4.18 -9.62
CA GLY A 169 0.97 4.80 -10.78
C GLY A 169 0.37 6.18 -10.47
N PHE A 170 -0.36 6.32 -9.35
CA PHE A 170 -0.91 7.60 -8.91
C PHE A 170 0.19 8.62 -8.59
N GLN A 171 1.32 8.20 -8.03
CA GLN A 171 2.45 9.09 -7.76
C GLN A 171 3.13 9.58 -9.05
N ILE A 172 3.29 8.70 -10.04
CA ILE A 172 3.84 9.07 -11.36
C ILE A 172 2.91 10.05 -12.07
N LEU A 173 1.60 9.81 -12.05
CA LEU A 173 0.61 10.72 -12.62
C LEU A 173 0.66 12.10 -11.98
N ASN A 174 0.79 12.17 -10.65
CA ASN A 174 0.93 13.44 -9.94
C ASN A 174 2.18 14.21 -10.38
N GLN A 175 3.31 13.54 -10.57
CA GLN A 175 4.54 14.17 -11.06
C GLN A 175 4.37 14.71 -12.49
N SER A 176 3.65 13.96 -13.34
CA SER A 176 3.39 14.39 -14.74
C SER A 176 2.43 15.57 -14.81
N CYS A 177 1.48 15.70 -13.87
CA CYS A 177 0.55 16.82 -13.80
C CYS A 177 1.16 18.11 -13.23
N ASN A 178 2.30 18.03 -12.52
CA ASN A 178 3.02 19.16 -11.94
C ASN A 178 4.40 19.34 -12.59
N PRO A 179 4.48 19.80 -13.87
CA PRO A 179 5.76 19.97 -14.56
C PRO A 179 6.60 21.16 -14.03
N GLY A 180 6.16 21.83 -12.97
CA GLY A 180 6.80 23.03 -12.42
C GLY A 180 8.14 22.81 -11.69
N ILE A 181 8.67 21.60 -11.65
CA ILE A 181 10.03 21.34 -11.13
C ILE A 181 10.98 21.14 -12.32
N ASN A 182 11.12 22.14 -13.14
CA ASN A 182 12.35 22.29 -13.90
C ASN A 182 13.39 22.86 -12.92
N PHE A 183 14.19 21.98 -12.34
CA PHE A 183 15.44 22.38 -11.70
C PHE A 183 16.33 22.99 -12.81
N ALA A 184 16.25 24.31 -12.98
CA ALA A 184 17.21 25.10 -13.74
C ALA A 184 18.44 25.34 -12.87
#